data_be2fd4489d23a29d109418a2a157695b
#
_entry.id   be2fd4489d23a29d109418a2a157695b
#
_cell.length_a   1.000
_cell.length_b   1.000
_cell.length_c   1.000
_cell.angle_alpha   90.00
_cell.angle_beta   90.00
_cell.angle_gamma   90.00
#
_symmetry.space_group_name_H-M   'P 1'
#
loop_
_entity.id
_entity.type
_entity.pdbx_description
1 polymer ?
#
loop_
_entity_poly.entity_id
_entity_poly.type
_entity_poly.pdbx_seq_one_letter_code
_entity_poly.pdbx_strand_id
1 'polypeptide(L)'
;MSMLFISGLTNVETTVAIPGFPLPYAPVHYPFHGIQSTVSGVGVNVAKALHRLGHSTQLHSLIGPDLAGDTVMMALEQAGMSTHGMSRILSATPQSVILYDPDGRRQIQVDLKECQETPLPDGYEPALQQCELAILCNINFSRSLLATAKRLNKLIACDVHVL
;
A
#
# COMPACT_ATOMS: atom_id res chain seq x y z
N MET A 1 5.26 -22.74 8.65
CA MET A 1 4.18 -21.76 8.36
C MET A 1 4.25 -21.47 6.87
N SER A 2 3.13 -21.54 6.18
CA SER A 2 3.06 -21.20 4.76
C SER A 2 3.24 -19.68 4.58
N MET A 3 4.00 -19.28 3.57
CA MET A 3 4.24 -17.88 3.25
C MET A 3 3.15 -17.36 2.32
N LEU A 4 2.67 -16.15 2.58
CA LEU A 4 1.75 -15.42 1.73
C LEU A 4 2.50 -14.32 0.97
N PHE A 5 2.38 -14.33 -0.35
CA PHE A 5 2.94 -13.30 -1.23
C PHE A 5 1.89 -12.21 -1.45
N ILE A 6 2.22 -10.98 -1.19
CA ILE A 6 1.34 -9.84 -1.40
C ILE A 6 2.02 -8.85 -2.35
N SER A 7 1.33 -8.46 -3.41
CA SER A 7 1.76 -7.36 -4.28
C SER A 7 0.67 -6.28 -4.31
N GLY A 8 1.02 -5.06 -3.93
CA GLY A 8 0.03 -3.99 -3.84
C GLY A 8 0.61 -2.65 -3.39
N LEU A 9 -0.22 -1.62 -3.49
CA LEU A 9 0.16 -0.25 -3.14
C LEU A 9 0.59 -0.13 -1.69
N THR A 10 1.67 0.62 -1.49
CA THR A 10 2.10 1.19 -0.21
C THR A 10 2.27 2.69 -0.38
N ASN A 11 1.71 3.47 0.54
CA ASN A 11 1.81 4.93 0.52
C ASN A 11 1.91 5.49 1.95
N VAL A 12 2.22 6.78 2.05
CA VAL A 12 1.99 7.55 3.27
C VAL A 12 0.65 8.26 3.12
N GLU A 13 -0.26 7.99 4.05
CA GLU A 13 -1.62 8.53 4.07
C GLU A 13 -1.75 9.56 5.19
N THR A 14 -2.21 10.76 4.86
CA THR A 14 -2.53 11.81 5.83
C THR A 14 -4.04 12.00 5.89
N THR A 15 -4.63 11.76 7.05
CA THR A 15 -6.04 12.06 7.30
C THR A 15 -6.20 13.44 7.92
N VAL A 16 -7.22 14.19 7.50
CA VAL A 16 -7.52 15.53 7.98
C VAL A 16 -9.00 15.62 8.35
N ALA A 17 -9.29 15.87 9.62
CA ALA A 17 -10.65 16.14 10.08
C ALA A 17 -11.12 17.51 9.57
N ILE A 18 -12.30 17.56 8.97
CA ILE A 18 -12.94 18.80 8.49
C ILE A 18 -14.32 18.96 9.12
N PRO A 19 -14.88 20.19 9.18
CA PRO A 19 -16.20 20.41 9.77
C PRO A 19 -17.35 19.81 8.95
N GLY A 20 -17.17 19.62 7.65
CA GLY A 20 -18.19 19.06 6.75
C GLY A 20 -17.89 19.33 5.27
N PHE A 21 -18.71 18.74 4.41
CA PHE A 21 -18.69 18.99 2.97
C PHE A 21 -19.96 19.74 2.52
N PRO A 22 -19.86 20.69 1.55
CA PRO A 22 -18.62 21.16 0.92
C PRO A 22 -17.73 21.93 1.91
N LEU A 23 -16.41 21.78 1.76
CA LEU A 23 -15.47 22.50 2.60
C LEU A 23 -15.47 24.00 2.22
N PRO A 24 -15.90 24.91 3.12
CA PRO A 24 -15.87 26.34 2.84
C PRO A 24 -14.42 26.83 2.79
N TYR A 25 -14.17 27.80 1.92
CA TYR A 25 -12.86 28.44 1.89
C TYR A 25 -12.60 29.19 3.19
N ALA A 26 -11.46 28.91 3.81
CA ALA A 26 -10.86 29.69 4.87
C ALA A 26 -9.34 29.67 4.70
N PRO A 27 -8.63 30.79 4.92
CA PRO A 27 -7.18 30.84 4.74
C PRO A 27 -6.43 29.91 5.70
N VAL A 28 -7.00 29.63 6.87
CA VAL A 28 -6.43 28.73 7.89
C VAL A 28 -7.57 28.01 8.61
N HIS A 29 -7.41 26.72 8.79
CA HIS A 29 -8.23 25.88 9.67
C HIS A 29 -7.33 25.26 10.75
N TYR A 30 -7.85 25.12 11.95
CA TYR A 30 -7.15 24.51 13.09
C TYR A 30 -7.86 23.21 13.52
N PRO A 31 -7.68 22.09 12.83
CA PRO A 31 -8.23 20.81 13.25
C PRO A 31 -7.36 20.21 14.36
N PHE A 32 -7.51 20.71 15.58
CA PHE A 32 -6.72 20.24 16.73
C PHE A 32 -6.88 18.72 16.89
N HIS A 33 -5.73 18.00 16.91
CA HIS A 33 -5.65 16.55 16.92
C HIS A 33 -6.31 15.85 15.70
N GLY A 34 -6.74 16.61 14.70
CA GLY A 34 -7.44 16.12 13.52
C GLY A 34 -6.54 15.82 12.30
N ILE A 35 -5.21 15.91 12.43
CA ILE A 35 -4.27 15.56 11.36
C ILE A 35 -3.40 14.41 11.84
N GLN A 36 -3.40 13.32 11.08
CA GLN A 36 -2.60 12.13 11.37
C GLN A 36 -2.00 11.58 10.08
N SER A 37 -0.75 11.12 10.14
CA SER A 37 -0.10 10.44 9.02
C SER A 37 0.27 9.01 9.41
N THR A 38 -0.01 8.07 8.51
CA THR A 38 0.27 6.65 8.70
C THR A 38 0.79 6.02 7.42
N VAL A 39 1.49 4.90 7.55
CA VAL A 39 1.80 4.04 6.41
C VAL A 39 0.60 3.17 6.10
N SER A 40 0.06 3.33 4.90
CA SER A 40 -1.19 2.77 4.39
C SER A 40 -1.02 2.26 2.96
N GLY A 41 -2.14 2.03 2.29
CA GLY A 41 -2.25 1.44 0.96
C GLY A 41 -2.76 0.01 1.05
N VAL A 42 -3.50 -0.45 0.02
CA VAL A 42 -4.17 -1.75 0.04
C VAL A 42 -3.17 -2.88 0.31
N GLY A 43 -2.01 -2.86 -0.38
CA GLY A 43 -0.99 -3.90 -0.21
C GLY A 43 -0.48 -4.01 1.22
N VAL A 44 -0.06 -2.89 1.82
CA VAL A 44 0.47 -2.89 3.19
C VAL A 44 -0.61 -3.19 4.22
N ASN A 45 -1.85 -2.73 4.01
CA ASN A 45 -2.95 -3.00 4.94
C ASN A 45 -3.29 -4.49 4.98
N VAL A 46 -3.35 -5.16 3.82
CA VAL A 46 -3.53 -6.61 3.72
C VAL A 46 -2.37 -7.34 4.38
N ALA A 47 -1.12 -6.94 4.08
CA ALA A 47 0.06 -7.57 4.65
C ALA A 47 0.11 -7.43 6.19
N LYS A 48 -0.17 -6.24 6.72
CA LYS A 48 -0.27 -6.00 8.17
C LYS A 48 -1.37 -6.85 8.83
N ALA A 49 -2.54 -6.94 8.22
CA ALA A 49 -3.65 -7.73 8.75
C ALA A 49 -3.28 -9.21 8.83
N LEU A 50 -2.73 -9.78 7.76
CA LEU A 50 -2.32 -11.18 7.71
C LEU A 50 -1.14 -11.48 8.66
N HIS A 51 -0.18 -10.56 8.76
CA HIS A 51 0.93 -10.67 9.70
C HIS A 51 0.41 -10.72 11.16
N ARG A 52 -0.54 -9.85 11.52
CA ARG A 52 -1.19 -9.85 12.85
C ARG A 52 -1.98 -11.13 13.14
N LEU A 53 -2.50 -11.78 12.11
CA LEU A 53 -3.15 -13.10 12.23
C LEU A 53 -2.15 -14.26 12.33
N GLY A 54 -0.84 -13.98 12.36
CA GLY A 54 0.22 -14.97 12.55
C GLY A 54 0.72 -15.61 11.25
N HIS A 55 0.35 -15.10 10.08
CA HIS A 55 0.88 -15.60 8.82
C HIS A 55 2.26 -15.02 8.52
N SER A 56 3.13 -15.82 7.90
CA SER A 56 4.34 -15.33 7.28
C SER A 56 3.98 -14.58 6.00
N THR A 57 4.32 -13.28 5.91
CA THR A 57 3.94 -12.42 4.79
C THR A 57 5.18 -11.82 4.13
N GLN A 58 5.16 -11.73 2.80
CA GLN A 58 6.14 -10.97 2.04
C GLN A 58 5.41 -9.97 1.14
N LEU A 59 5.55 -8.68 1.47
CA LEU A 59 4.97 -7.58 0.72
C LEU A 59 5.93 -7.11 -0.36
N HIS A 60 5.46 -7.06 -1.60
CA HIS A 60 6.14 -6.46 -2.74
C HIS A 60 5.42 -5.18 -3.16
N SER A 61 6.14 -4.06 -3.15
CA SER A 61 5.60 -2.75 -3.46
C SER A 61 6.68 -1.80 -3.95
N LEU A 62 6.26 -0.67 -4.53
CA LEU A 62 7.13 0.37 -5.07
C LEU A 62 7.07 1.61 -4.19
N ILE A 63 8.22 2.17 -3.85
CA ILE A 63 8.39 3.43 -3.11
C ILE A 63 9.52 4.26 -3.71
N GLY A 64 9.67 5.51 -3.28
CA GLY A 64 10.75 6.40 -3.64
C GLY A 64 11.92 6.38 -2.63
N PRO A 65 13.07 6.95 -2.99
CA PRO A 65 14.22 7.16 -2.10
C PRO A 65 14.10 8.50 -1.33
N ASP A 66 12.94 8.74 -0.71
CA ASP A 66 12.57 9.97 -0.02
C ASP A 66 12.19 9.72 1.45
N LEU A 67 11.93 10.78 2.23
CA LEU A 67 11.53 10.69 3.63
C LEU A 67 10.26 9.85 3.83
N ALA A 68 9.32 9.90 2.89
CA ALA A 68 8.12 9.09 2.95
C ALA A 68 8.46 7.60 2.77
N GLY A 69 9.39 7.27 1.86
CA GLY A 69 9.93 5.92 1.69
C GLY A 69 10.67 5.42 2.93
N ASP A 70 11.48 6.26 3.57
CA ASP A 70 12.14 5.93 4.84
C ASP A 70 11.12 5.66 5.95
N THR A 71 10.05 6.46 6.00
CA THR A 71 8.92 6.25 6.94
C THR A 71 8.24 4.90 6.70
N VAL A 72 8.05 4.51 5.44
CA VAL A 72 7.49 3.19 5.09
C VAL A 72 8.39 2.07 5.60
N MET A 73 9.69 2.12 5.28
CA MET A 73 10.66 1.09 5.69
C MET A 73 10.67 0.93 7.22
N MET A 74 10.81 2.04 7.94
CA MET A 74 10.80 2.05 9.41
C MET A 74 9.50 1.49 10.00
N ALA A 75 8.34 1.84 9.43
CA ALA A 75 7.05 1.35 9.92
C ALA A 75 6.86 -0.16 9.72
N LEU A 76 7.38 -0.72 8.62
CA LEU A 76 7.37 -2.16 8.38
C LEU A 76 8.30 -2.89 9.37
N GLU A 77 9.50 -2.38 9.57
CA GLU A 77 10.47 -2.95 10.53
C GLU A 77 9.93 -2.92 11.96
N GLN A 78 9.34 -1.81 12.39
CA GLN A 78 8.70 -1.70 13.71
C GLN A 78 7.53 -2.67 13.90
N ALA A 79 6.83 -3.00 12.80
CA ALA A 79 5.78 -4.00 12.81
C ALA A 79 6.30 -5.45 12.75
N GLY A 80 7.62 -5.67 12.71
CA GLY A 80 8.23 -6.99 12.57
C GLY A 80 8.04 -7.61 11.18
N MET A 81 7.74 -6.80 10.17
CA MET A 81 7.52 -7.24 8.80
C MET A 81 8.78 -7.11 7.95
N SER A 82 8.98 -8.04 7.02
CA SER A 82 10.10 -7.98 6.09
C SER A 82 9.96 -6.81 5.12
N THR A 83 11.05 -6.07 4.91
CA THR A 83 11.18 -5.00 3.93
C THR A 83 11.79 -5.46 2.60
N HIS A 84 12.14 -6.75 2.49
CA HIS A 84 12.90 -7.31 1.36
C HIS A 84 12.22 -7.16 -0.01
N GLY A 85 10.88 -7.13 -0.04
CA GLY A 85 10.09 -6.92 -1.27
C GLY A 85 9.80 -5.46 -1.60
N MET A 86 10.34 -4.50 -0.83
CA MET A 86 10.15 -3.07 -1.08
C MET A 86 11.18 -2.56 -2.08
N SER A 87 10.72 -2.04 -3.22
CA SER A 87 11.59 -1.53 -4.29
C SER A 87 11.57 -0.01 -4.31
N ARG A 88 12.73 0.62 -4.05
CA ARG A 88 12.91 2.08 -3.97
C ARG A 88 13.31 2.66 -5.33
N ILE A 89 12.43 2.55 -6.32
CA ILE A 89 12.72 2.90 -7.73
C ILE A 89 11.84 4.00 -8.31
N LEU A 90 10.79 4.42 -7.58
CA LEU A 90 10.00 5.57 -8.00
C LEU A 90 10.76 6.88 -7.75
N SER A 91 10.39 7.95 -8.43
CA SER A 91 10.94 9.29 -8.18
C SER A 91 10.63 9.78 -6.76
N ALA A 92 9.44 9.44 -6.26
CA ALA A 92 8.98 9.70 -4.90
C ALA A 92 7.98 8.63 -4.46
N THR A 93 7.80 8.49 -3.14
CA THR A 93 6.84 7.56 -2.55
C THR A 93 5.40 8.05 -2.78
N PRO A 94 4.46 7.16 -3.17
CA PRO A 94 3.05 7.51 -3.25
C PRO A 94 2.51 8.08 -1.95
N GLN A 95 1.61 9.04 -2.07
CA GLN A 95 0.98 9.70 -0.92
C GLN A 95 -0.52 9.88 -1.15
N SER A 96 -1.28 9.93 -0.07
CA SER A 96 -2.69 10.30 -0.12
C SER A 96 -3.08 11.25 0.99
N VAL A 97 -4.10 12.05 0.73
CA VAL A 97 -4.75 12.89 1.73
C VAL A 97 -6.23 12.53 1.77
N ILE A 98 -6.74 12.23 2.95
CA ILE A 98 -8.14 11.92 3.20
C ILE A 98 -8.76 13.02 4.05
N LEU A 99 -9.65 13.80 3.46
CA LEU A 99 -10.53 14.68 4.20
C LEU A 99 -11.73 13.86 4.71
N TYR A 100 -12.05 13.97 5.99
CA TYR A 100 -13.21 13.28 6.57
C TYR A 100 -13.99 14.18 7.52
N ASP A 101 -15.31 14.02 7.56
CA ASP A 101 -16.21 14.78 8.39
C ASP A 101 -16.84 13.91 9.50
N PRO A 102 -17.55 14.54 10.48
CA PRO A 102 -18.22 13.81 11.55
C PRO A 102 -19.32 12.84 11.09
N ASP A 103 -19.89 13.05 9.90
CA ASP A 103 -20.91 12.17 9.31
C ASP A 103 -20.30 10.93 8.63
N GLY A 104 -18.97 10.80 8.61
CA GLY A 104 -18.27 9.69 8.00
C GLY A 104 -18.07 9.84 6.48
N ARG A 105 -18.45 10.98 5.89
CA ARG A 105 -18.13 11.26 4.48
C ARG A 105 -16.64 11.52 4.35
N ARG A 106 -16.06 11.06 3.25
CA ARG A 106 -14.62 11.25 2.99
C ARG A 106 -14.37 11.60 1.54
N GLN A 107 -13.35 12.40 1.32
CA GLN A 107 -12.80 12.70 -0.01
C GLN A 107 -11.32 12.33 0.01
N ILE A 108 -10.91 11.48 -0.91
CA ILE A 108 -9.55 10.95 -0.98
C ILE A 108 -8.84 11.56 -2.18
N GLN A 109 -7.68 12.17 -1.92
CA GLN A 109 -6.74 12.62 -2.95
C GLN A 109 -5.59 11.63 -2.96
N VAL A 110 -5.35 10.96 -4.08
CA VAL A 110 -4.28 9.95 -4.19
C VAL A 110 -3.28 10.39 -5.26
N ASP A 111 -2.04 10.52 -4.86
CA ASP A 111 -0.91 10.73 -5.75
C ASP A 111 -0.12 9.42 -5.84
N LEU A 112 -0.32 8.68 -6.91
CA LEU A 112 0.30 7.37 -7.13
C LEU A 112 1.74 7.46 -7.64
N LYS A 113 2.22 8.66 -7.98
CA LYS A 113 3.50 8.80 -8.68
C LYS A 113 3.50 7.93 -9.96
N GLU A 114 4.62 7.30 -10.25
CA GLU A 114 4.77 6.44 -11.43
C GLU A 114 4.34 4.98 -11.20
N CYS A 115 3.57 4.69 -10.14
CA CYS A 115 3.16 3.31 -9.81
C CYS A 115 2.37 2.61 -10.92
N GLN A 116 1.68 3.35 -11.77
CA GLN A 116 0.88 2.76 -12.86
C GLN A 116 1.76 2.41 -14.08
N GLU A 117 2.87 3.09 -14.26
CA GLU A 117 3.79 2.94 -15.41
C GLU A 117 5.01 2.08 -15.08
N THR A 118 5.39 2.02 -13.80
CA THR A 118 6.61 1.31 -13.35
C THR A 118 6.29 -0.16 -13.04
N PRO A 119 6.91 -1.12 -13.73
CA PRO A 119 6.75 -2.54 -13.40
C PRO A 119 7.46 -2.86 -12.08
N LEU A 120 7.00 -3.93 -11.42
CA LEU A 120 7.75 -4.50 -10.30
C LEU A 120 9.08 -5.06 -10.85
N PRO A 121 10.23 -4.75 -10.22
CA PRO A 121 11.53 -5.28 -10.63
C PRO A 121 11.57 -6.80 -10.57
N ASP A 122 12.40 -7.42 -11.41
CA ASP A 122 12.67 -8.85 -11.36
C ASP A 122 13.21 -9.27 -9.98
N GLY A 123 13.09 -10.56 -9.66
CA GLY A 123 13.54 -11.13 -8.39
C GLY A 123 12.41 -11.55 -7.45
N TYR A 124 11.16 -11.28 -7.80
CA TYR A 124 9.99 -11.72 -7.02
C TYR A 124 9.64 -13.22 -7.22
N GLU A 125 10.12 -13.84 -8.29
CA GLU A 125 9.73 -15.20 -8.68
C GLU A 125 10.06 -16.25 -7.61
N PRO A 126 11.22 -16.25 -6.93
CA PRO A 126 11.49 -17.19 -5.86
C PRO A 126 10.50 -17.09 -4.69
N ALA A 127 10.10 -15.88 -4.30
CA ALA A 127 9.09 -15.66 -3.28
C ALA A 127 7.71 -16.17 -3.73
N LEU A 128 7.35 -15.90 -5.00
CA LEU A 128 6.12 -16.39 -5.58
C LEU A 128 6.11 -17.92 -5.72
N GLN A 129 7.26 -18.55 -5.99
CA GLN A 129 7.39 -20.01 -6.01
C GLN A 129 7.18 -20.64 -4.63
N GLN A 130 7.64 -20.00 -3.58
CA GLN A 130 7.56 -20.51 -2.20
C GLN A 130 6.21 -20.22 -1.53
N CYS A 131 5.42 -19.28 -2.06
CA CYS A 131 4.16 -18.94 -1.43
C CYS A 131 3.08 -20.00 -1.64
N GLU A 132 2.14 -20.08 -0.70
CA GLU A 132 0.93 -20.87 -0.83
C GLU A 132 -0.17 -20.10 -1.57
N LEU A 133 -0.27 -18.81 -1.30
CA LEU A 133 -1.26 -17.89 -1.87
C LEU A 133 -0.59 -16.61 -2.33
N ALA A 134 -0.87 -16.18 -3.55
CA ALA A 134 -0.50 -14.89 -4.09
C ALA A 134 -1.69 -13.93 -4.01
N ILE A 135 -1.55 -12.83 -3.28
CA ILE A 135 -2.55 -11.77 -3.17
C ILE A 135 -2.08 -10.62 -4.05
N LEU A 136 -2.74 -10.45 -5.18
CA LEU A 136 -2.40 -9.45 -6.20
C LEU A 136 -3.43 -8.32 -6.14
N CYS A 137 -3.09 -7.22 -5.46
CA CYS A 137 -3.98 -6.08 -5.32
C CYS A 137 -4.19 -5.35 -6.66
N ASN A 138 -5.32 -4.65 -6.78
CA ASN A 138 -5.70 -3.94 -8.00
C ASN A 138 -4.83 -2.68 -8.22
N ILE A 139 -3.59 -2.92 -8.64
CA ILE A 139 -2.65 -1.89 -9.10
C ILE A 139 -1.84 -2.43 -10.28
N ASN A 140 -1.42 -1.56 -11.18
CA ASN A 140 -0.93 -1.98 -12.49
C ASN A 140 0.34 -2.87 -12.41
N PHE A 141 1.29 -2.58 -11.53
CA PHE A 141 2.50 -3.40 -11.38
C PHE A 141 2.20 -4.83 -10.88
N SER A 142 1.10 -5.06 -10.14
CA SER A 142 0.68 -6.40 -9.73
C SER A 142 0.13 -7.24 -10.88
N ARG A 143 -0.36 -6.59 -11.95
CA ARG A 143 -0.98 -7.28 -13.08
C ARG A 143 -0.01 -8.21 -13.81
N SER A 144 1.25 -7.80 -13.96
CA SER A 144 2.27 -8.60 -14.64
C SER A 144 2.56 -9.92 -13.92
N LEU A 145 2.35 -9.97 -12.60
CA LEU A 145 2.59 -11.16 -11.78
C LEU A 145 1.56 -12.27 -12.02
N LEU A 146 0.38 -11.93 -12.56
CA LEU A 146 -0.72 -12.87 -12.77
C LEU A 146 -0.31 -14.04 -13.69
N ALA A 147 0.42 -13.75 -14.77
CA ALA A 147 0.90 -14.77 -15.70
C ALA A 147 1.87 -15.73 -15.02
N THR A 148 2.82 -15.20 -14.24
CA THR A 148 3.79 -16.00 -13.49
C THR A 148 3.12 -16.85 -12.40
N ALA A 149 2.19 -16.27 -11.63
CA ALA A 149 1.45 -16.98 -10.59
C ALA A 149 0.64 -18.15 -11.18
N LYS A 150 -0.02 -17.94 -12.33
CA LYS A 150 -0.72 -19.00 -13.06
C LYS A 150 0.22 -20.09 -13.55
N ARG A 151 1.35 -19.74 -14.14
CA ARG A 151 2.38 -20.68 -14.61
C ARG A 151 2.90 -21.56 -13.46
N LEU A 152 3.00 -20.98 -12.27
CA LEU A 152 3.45 -21.67 -11.04
C LEU A 152 2.31 -22.39 -10.30
N ASN A 153 1.10 -22.44 -10.86
CA ASN A 153 -0.10 -23.05 -10.27
C ASN A 153 -0.41 -22.54 -8.84
N LYS A 154 -0.22 -21.23 -8.60
CA LYS A 154 -0.51 -20.63 -7.29
C LYS A 154 -2.00 -20.32 -7.14
N LEU A 155 -2.50 -20.45 -5.92
CA LEU A 155 -3.77 -19.85 -5.56
C LEU A 155 -3.62 -18.31 -5.65
N ILE A 156 -4.63 -17.65 -6.19
CA ILE A 156 -4.60 -16.20 -6.40
C ILE A 156 -5.83 -15.59 -5.76
N ALA A 157 -5.59 -14.56 -4.93
CA ALA A 157 -6.63 -13.66 -4.45
C ALA A 157 -6.38 -12.26 -5.03
N CYS A 158 -7.46 -11.51 -5.24
CA CYS A 158 -7.40 -10.14 -5.75
C CYS A 158 -8.48 -9.28 -5.06
N ASP A 159 -8.19 -8.01 -4.84
CA ASP A 159 -9.20 -7.03 -4.51
C ASP A 159 -9.73 -6.38 -5.79
N VAL A 160 -11.02 -6.09 -5.82
CA VAL A 160 -11.70 -5.46 -6.97
C VAL A 160 -12.53 -4.30 -6.44
N HIS A 161 -11.86 -3.25 -5.95
CA HIS A 161 -12.56 -2.15 -5.30
C HIS A 161 -12.94 -0.99 -6.24
N VAL A 162 -12.32 -0.92 -7.41
CA VAL A 162 -12.64 0.06 -8.47
C VAL A 162 -12.60 -0.66 -9.81
N LEU A 163 -13.71 -0.66 -10.52
CA LEU A 163 -13.85 -1.14 -11.89
C LEU A 163 -13.86 0.05 -12.86
#